data_f43150cda830afd0a4afb8c69686a5fb
#
_entry.id   f43150cda830afd0a4afb8c69686a5fb
#
_cell.length_a   1.000
_cell.length_b   1.000
_cell.length_c   1.000
_cell.angle_alpha   90.00
_cell.angle_beta   90.00
_cell.angle_gamma   90.00
#
_symmetry.space_group_name_H-M   'P 1'
#
loop_
_entity.id
_entity.type
_entity.pdbx_description
1 polymer ?
#
loop_
_entity_poly.entity_id
_entity_poly.type
_entity_poly.pdbx_seq_one_letter_code
_entity_poly.pdbx_strand_id
1 'polypeptide(L)'
;MIDFNLDDCAEGEELNPSAYNPEDYPTKEEMLDFISLNCNKPPVNIDLKELSVNGVVKRDPMEMYLKSDHISSSNLKNALKTPRSFYYDYERTFEEKEKPCFQLGTFAHMAFLEPRLFELVKVEPKCNQSSKEGVLGMIKFYNELLQNDKNYVPDVEEEIPSERWNFCDLKDFRDNKKQKCIDLGYSFISDEMSMIIKALERNYYWYGGGIIKQLLKGAYSEVSFYGKDEETGLNVRVRPDYFNVEENIGVNAVISFKTTRADDLGKFYYDCAKLKYELSEGMYQ
;
A
#
# COMPACT_ATOMS: atom_id res chain seq x y z
N MET A 1 12.62 16.24 -34.45
CA MET A 1 11.53 15.25 -34.54
C MET A 1 12.24 13.98 -34.92
N ILE A 2 12.46 13.09 -33.97
CA ILE A 2 13.07 11.77 -34.22
C ILE A 2 11.89 10.91 -34.61
N ASP A 3 11.82 10.54 -35.88
CA ASP A 3 10.90 9.52 -36.40
C ASP A 3 11.30 8.19 -35.77
N PHE A 4 10.58 7.77 -34.77
CA PHE A 4 10.62 6.41 -34.28
C PHE A 4 9.84 5.56 -35.30
N ASN A 5 10.56 4.96 -36.22
CA ASN A 5 10.00 3.94 -37.10
C ASN A 5 9.83 2.67 -36.23
N LEU A 6 8.60 2.27 -35.95
CA LEU A 6 8.28 1.04 -35.21
C LEU A 6 8.75 -0.24 -35.99
N ASP A 7 9.12 -0.09 -37.23
CA ASP A 7 9.66 -1.20 -38.09
C ASP A 7 11.17 -1.43 -37.86
N ASP A 8 11.88 -0.56 -37.11
CA ASP A 8 13.26 -0.74 -36.67
C ASP A 8 13.39 -1.48 -35.31
N CYS A 9 12.30 -1.95 -34.74
CA CYS A 9 12.35 -3.01 -33.77
C CYS A 9 12.87 -4.23 -34.51
N ALA A 10 14.12 -4.59 -34.25
CA ALA A 10 14.90 -5.65 -34.89
C ALA A 10 13.99 -6.80 -35.33
N GLU A 11 14.02 -7.08 -36.66
CA GLU A 11 13.47 -8.30 -37.14
C GLU A 11 14.09 -9.45 -36.34
N GLY A 12 13.23 -10.08 -35.52
CA GLY A 12 13.43 -11.43 -35.11
C GLY A 12 14.53 -11.69 -34.10
N GLU A 13 14.49 -11.14 -32.94
CA GLU A 13 14.42 -12.08 -31.85
C GLU A 13 12.92 -12.41 -31.70
N GLU A 14 12.48 -13.48 -32.35
CA GLU A 14 11.31 -14.21 -31.91
C GLU A 14 11.47 -14.30 -30.41
N LEU A 15 10.59 -13.60 -29.64
CA LEU A 15 10.45 -13.84 -28.22
C LEU A 15 10.34 -15.34 -28.11
N ASN A 16 11.48 -15.95 -27.74
CA ASN A 16 11.62 -17.39 -27.80
C ASN A 16 10.54 -17.96 -26.89
N PRO A 17 9.41 -18.48 -27.40
CA PRO A 17 8.39 -19.06 -26.58
C PRO A 17 8.91 -20.21 -25.73
N SER A 18 10.13 -20.69 -26.05
CA SER A 18 10.87 -21.66 -25.25
C SER A 18 11.58 -21.11 -24.03
N ALA A 19 11.58 -19.78 -23.82
CA ALA A 19 12.12 -19.20 -22.56
C ALA A 19 11.21 -19.46 -21.34
N TYR A 20 9.93 -19.75 -21.56
CA TYR A 20 9.00 -20.16 -20.52
C TYR A 20 8.48 -21.56 -20.85
N ASN A 21 9.07 -22.59 -20.23
CA ASN A 21 8.48 -23.91 -20.20
C ASN A 21 7.69 -24.09 -18.89
N PRO A 22 6.35 -24.25 -18.93
CA PRO A 22 5.56 -24.44 -17.74
C PRO A 22 6.02 -25.65 -16.89
N GLU A 23 6.65 -26.65 -17.50
CA GLU A 23 7.16 -27.83 -16.82
C GLU A 23 8.40 -27.56 -15.95
N ASP A 24 9.09 -26.43 -16.18
CA ASP A 24 10.25 -26.03 -15.38
C ASP A 24 9.84 -25.33 -14.06
N TYR A 25 8.56 -25.05 -13.89
CA TYR A 25 8.02 -24.37 -12.73
C TYR A 25 7.11 -25.33 -11.94
N PRO A 26 7.15 -25.26 -10.59
CA PRO A 26 6.28 -26.08 -9.78
C PRO A 26 4.82 -25.68 -10.01
N THR A 27 3.94 -26.67 -10.02
CA THR A 27 2.49 -26.44 -10.00
C THR A 27 2.10 -25.68 -8.75
N LYS A 28 0.91 -25.07 -8.77
CA LYS A 28 0.36 -24.40 -7.56
C LYS A 28 0.30 -25.33 -6.38
N GLU A 29 -0.12 -26.56 -6.59
CA GLU A 29 -0.25 -27.62 -5.57
C GLU A 29 1.11 -27.96 -4.97
N GLU A 30 2.11 -28.19 -5.78
CA GLU A 30 3.50 -28.48 -5.34
C GLU A 30 4.09 -27.31 -4.56
N MET A 31 3.86 -26.07 -5.00
CA MET A 31 4.31 -24.89 -4.28
C MET A 31 3.64 -24.77 -2.91
N LEU A 32 2.31 -25.01 -2.83
CA LEU A 32 1.57 -24.97 -1.58
C LEU A 32 2.03 -26.04 -0.61
N ASP A 33 2.26 -27.24 -1.09
CA ASP A 33 2.78 -28.36 -0.29
C ASP A 33 4.19 -28.05 0.22
N PHE A 34 5.06 -27.52 -0.64
CA PHE A 34 6.40 -27.12 -0.28
C PHE A 34 6.41 -26.05 0.83
N ILE A 35 5.60 -25.01 0.67
CA ILE A 35 5.47 -23.94 1.66
C ILE A 35 4.93 -24.50 2.97
N SER A 36 3.89 -25.33 2.91
CA SER A 36 3.30 -25.94 4.11
C SER A 36 4.30 -26.80 4.90
N LEU A 37 5.17 -27.53 4.21
CA LEU A 37 6.23 -28.34 4.83
C LEU A 37 7.30 -27.46 5.51
N ASN A 38 7.64 -26.32 4.94
CA ASN A 38 8.70 -25.45 5.44
C ASN A 38 8.23 -24.43 6.48
N CYS A 39 6.98 -24.00 6.45
CA CYS A 39 6.40 -23.03 7.39
C CYS A 39 6.28 -23.53 8.85
N ASN A 40 6.57 -24.79 9.14
CA ASN A 40 6.51 -25.32 10.50
C ASN A 40 7.71 -24.90 11.38
N LYS A 41 8.76 -24.35 10.79
CA LYS A 41 9.92 -23.84 11.51
C LYS A 41 9.58 -22.48 12.18
N PRO A 42 10.20 -22.16 13.34
CA PRO A 42 10.09 -20.80 13.88
C PRO A 42 10.72 -19.80 12.91
N PRO A 43 10.12 -18.62 12.71
CA PRO A 43 10.67 -17.63 11.79
C PRO A 43 12.05 -17.14 12.27
N VAL A 44 12.97 -17.02 11.34
CA VAL A 44 14.30 -16.45 11.57
C VAL A 44 14.22 -14.94 11.46
N ASN A 45 14.87 -14.24 12.37
CA ASN A 45 15.01 -12.80 12.31
C ASN A 45 16.34 -12.47 11.61
N ILE A 46 16.27 -12.06 10.34
CA ILE A 46 17.45 -11.69 9.57
C ILE A 46 17.74 -10.20 9.80
N ASP A 47 19.00 -9.86 10.01
CA ASP A 47 19.41 -8.45 9.99
C ASP A 47 19.28 -7.93 8.55
N LEU A 48 18.45 -6.90 8.36
CA LEU A 48 18.23 -6.29 7.03
C LEU A 48 19.54 -5.82 6.39
N LYS A 49 20.58 -5.56 7.18
CA LYS A 49 21.90 -5.20 6.67
C LYS A 49 22.59 -6.36 5.94
N GLU A 50 22.30 -7.58 6.32
CA GLU A 50 22.86 -8.77 5.68
C GLU A 50 22.28 -8.98 4.28
N LEU A 51 21.09 -8.43 4.00
CA LEU A 51 20.46 -8.43 2.68
C LEU A 51 21.06 -7.37 1.73
N SER A 52 21.92 -6.49 2.22
CA SER A 52 22.49 -5.36 1.47
C SER A 52 23.75 -5.77 0.70
N VAL A 53 23.63 -6.68 -0.25
CA VAL A 53 24.80 -7.15 -1.05
C VAL A 53 25.29 -6.05 -2.00
N ASN A 54 24.37 -5.41 -2.74
CA ASN A 54 24.68 -4.38 -3.74
C ASN A 54 23.91 -3.08 -3.55
N GLY A 55 23.50 -2.78 -2.30
CA GLY A 55 22.67 -1.60 -2.07
C GLY A 55 22.43 -1.34 -0.58
N VAL A 56 21.37 -0.61 -0.30
CA VAL A 56 20.94 -0.27 1.06
C VAL A 56 19.54 -0.80 1.30
N VAL A 57 19.37 -1.58 2.36
CA VAL A 57 18.07 -2.10 2.80
C VAL A 57 17.72 -1.46 4.13
N LYS A 58 16.56 -0.82 4.22
CA LYS A 58 16.13 -0.12 5.45
C LYS A 58 14.61 0.00 5.56
N ARG A 59 14.16 0.19 6.80
CA ARG A 59 12.78 0.61 7.09
C ARG A 59 12.76 2.12 7.26
N ASP A 60 12.34 2.83 6.25
CA ASP A 60 12.15 4.27 6.31
C ASP A 60 10.68 4.66 6.11
N PRO A 61 10.26 5.81 6.63
CA PRO A 61 8.91 6.31 6.38
C PRO A 61 8.66 6.49 4.88
N MET A 62 7.41 6.28 4.42
CA MET A 62 7.03 6.42 3.02
C MET A 62 7.44 7.79 2.45
N GLU A 63 7.34 8.84 3.24
CA GLU A 63 7.74 10.19 2.83
C GLU A 63 9.23 10.25 2.45
N MET A 64 10.10 9.61 3.22
CA MET A 64 11.55 9.55 2.93
C MET A 64 11.84 8.70 1.70
N TYR A 65 11.15 7.56 1.57
CA TYR A 65 11.24 6.73 0.37
C TYR A 65 10.85 7.51 -0.88
N LEU A 66 9.75 8.26 -0.81
CA LEU A 66 9.24 9.04 -1.93
C LEU A 66 10.13 10.23 -2.31
N LYS A 67 10.83 10.86 -1.36
CA LYS A 67 11.77 11.98 -1.59
C LYS A 67 13.13 11.57 -2.15
N SER A 68 13.42 10.28 -2.18
CA SER A 68 14.68 9.78 -2.75
C SER A 68 14.76 10.06 -4.25
N ASP A 69 15.94 10.37 -4.74
CA ASP A 69 16.27 10.61 -6.16
C ASP A 69 16.38 9.33 -7.00
N HIS A 70 16.08 8.17 -6.42
CA HIS A 70 16.10 6.88 -7.08
C HIS A 70 14.83 6.67 -7.92
N ILE A 71 14.96 5.94 -9.02
CA ILE A 71 13.85 5.60 -9.92
C ILE A 71 13.06 4.42 -9.33
N SER A 72 11.74 4.57 -9.27
CA SER A 72 10.82 3.51 -8.84
C SER A 72 10.03 2.92 -10.01
N SER A 73 9.36 1.80 -9.80
CA SER A 73 8.45 1.21 -10.78
C SER A 73 7.33 2.17 -11.23
N SER A 74 6.86 3.04 -10.33
CA SER A 74 5.86 4.06 -10.68
C SER A 74 6.42 5.08 -11.67
N ASN A 75 7.68 5.51 -11.48
CA ASN A 75 8.35 6.40 -12.42
C ASN A 75 8.47 5.75 -13.80
N LEU A 76 8.86 4.46 -13.86
CA LEU A 76 8.95 3.73 -15.13
C LEU A 76 7.58 3.57 -15.81
N LYS A 77 6.53 3.24 -15.06
CA LYS A 77 5.15 3.18 -15.59
C LYS A 77 4.71 4.52 -16.20
N ASN A 78 5.14 5.64 -15.63
CA ASN A 78 4.83 6.95 -16.17
C ASN A 78 5.72 7.32 -17.36
N ALA A 79 6.97 6.83 -17.42
CA ALA A 79 7.83 6.95 -18.59
C ALA A 79 7.21 6.26 -19.83
N LEU A 80 6.61 5.07 -19.64
CA LEU A 80 5.90 4.37 -20.71
C LEU A 80 4.69 5.13 -21.27
N LYS A 81 4.11 6.04 -20.50
CA LYS A 81 3.01 6.90 -20.98
C LYS A 81 3.57 8.04 -21.84
N THR A 82 4.38 8.89 -21.24
CA THR A 82 5.07 9.99 -21.90
C THR A 82 6.27 10.45 -21.07
N PRO A 83 7.35 10.98 -21.70
CA PRO A 83 8.46 11.61 -20.99
C PRO A 83 8.00 12.72 -20.03
N ARG A 84 6.95 13.46 -20.41
CA ARG A 84 6.36 14.50 -19.57
C ARG A 84 5.72 13.93 -18.30
N SER A 85 5.02 12.80 -18.41
CA SER A 85 4.42 12.13 -17.25
C SER A 85 5.49 11.63 -16.29
N PHE A 86 6.60 11.08 -16.82
CA PHE A 86 7.76 10.70 -16.02
C PHE A 86 8.34 11.90 -15.26
N TYR A 87 8.60 13.00 -15.96
CA TYR A 87 9.18 14.20 -15.35
C TYR A 87 8.34 14.72 -14.18
N TYR A 88 7.04 14.87 -14.36
CA TYR A 88 6.15 15.38 -13.31
C TYR A 88 6.02 14.41 -12.12
N ASP A 89 6.03 13.11 -12.35
CA ASP A 89 5.99 12.12 -11.29
C ASP A 89 7.33 12.07 -10.53
N TYR A 90 8.44 12.14 -11.24
CA TYR A 90 9.78 12.13 -10.66
C TYR A 90 10.04 13.38 -9.80
N GLU A 91 9.72 14.57 -10.33
CA GLU A 91 9.85 15.84 -9.62
C GLU A 91 8.73 16.09 -8.58
N ARG A 92 7.73 15.23 -8.54
CA ARG A 92 6.56 15.33 -7.64
C ARG A 92 5.88 16.70 -7.66
N THR A 93 5.75 17.27 -8.84
CA THR A 93 5.13 18.58 -9.06
C THR A 93 3.60 18.52 -9.13
N PHE A 94 3.01 17.32 -9.06
CA PHE A 94 1.55 17.11 -9.07
C PHE A 94 1.05 16.69 -7.69
N GLU A 95 0.11 17.46 -7.15
CA GLU A 95 -0.79 16.98 -6.10
C GLU A 95 -1.88 16.12 -6.75
N GLU A 96 -1.78 14.80 -6.64
CA GLU A 96 -2.90 13.94 -7.03
C GLU A 96 -4.06 14.14 -6.04
N LYS A 97 -5.21 14.57 -6.57
CA LYS A 97 -6.44 14.55 -5.78
C LYS A 97 -6.78 13.10 -5.44
N GLU A 98 -6.83 12.79 -4.17
CA GLU A 98 -7.24 11.47 -3.70
C GLU A 98 -8.63 11.11 -4.24
N LYS A 99 -8.71 10.01 -4.95
CA LYS A 99 -9.98 9.45 -5.40
C LYS A 99 -10.52 8.50 -4.34
N PRO A 100 -11.84 8.48 -4.06
CA PRO A 100 -12.41 7.59 -3.04
C PRO A 100 -12.07 6.11 -3.22
N CYS A 101 -11.85 5.66 -4.46
CA CYS A 101 -11.43 4.28 -4.73
C CYS A 101 -10.00 3.97 -4.28
N PHE A 102 -9.13 4.99 -4.20
CA PHE A 102 -7.78 4.81 -3.67
C PHE A 102 -7.78 4.73 -2.15
N GLN A 103 -8.70 5.44 -1.49
CA GLN A 103 -8.81 5.39 -0.02
C GLN A 103 -9.07 3.98 0.49
N LEU A 104 -10.00 3.23 -0.14
CA LEU A 104 -10.24 1.83 0.25
C LEU A 104 -8.96 0.98 0.08
N GLY A 105 -8.25 1.14 -1.04
CA GLY A 105 -6.98 0.47 -1.28
C GLY A 105 -5.94 0.79 -0.21
N THR A 106 -5.78 2.08 0.11
CA THR A 106 -4.84 2.56 1.13
C THR A 106 -5.16 2.00 2.51
N PHE A 107 -6.42 2.05 2.93
CA PHE A 107 -6.81 1.53 4.25
C PHE A 107 -6.77 0.01 4.32
N ALA A 108 -7.10 -0.70 3.25
CA ALA A 108 -6.92 -2.15 3.18
C ALA A 108 -5.44 -2.52 3.26
N HIS A 109 -4.59 -1.83 2.50
CA HIS A 109 -3.13 -1.98 2.55
C HIS A 109 -2.61 -1.75 3.98
N MET A 110 -3.00 -0.64 4.61
CA MET A 110 -2.62 -0.34 5.98
C MET A 110 -3.09 -1.40 6.98
N ALA A 111 -4.32 -1.91 6.84
CA ALA A 111 -4.86 -2.94 7.72
C ALA A 111 -4.07 -4.26 7.68
N PHE A 112 -3.56 -4.62 6.50
CA PHE A 112 -2.87 -5.90 6.29
C PHE A 112 -1.35 -5.79 6.47
N LEU A 113 -0.75 -4.70 6.02
CA LEU A 113 0.70 -4.55 5.98
C LEU A 113 1.24 -3.79 7.19
N GLU A 114 0.48 -2.83 7.70
CA GLU A 114 0.88 -1.94 8.79
C GLU A 114 -0.19 -1.86 9.90
N PRO A 115 -0.56 -2.99 10.55
CA PRO A 115 -1.68 -3.05 11.49
C PRO A 115 -1.55 -2.06 12.65
N ARG A 116 -0.32 -1.68 13.06
CA ARG A 116 -0.11 -0.66 14.08
C ARG A 116 -0.55 0.74 13.63
N LEU A 117 -0.36 1.07 12.36
CA LEU A 117 -0.87 2.33 11.80
C LEU A 117 -2.39 2.27 11.63
N PHE A 118 -2.92 1.08 11.30
CA PHE A 118 -4.36 0.89 11.18
C PHE A 118 -5.10 1.05 12.52
N GLU A 119 -4.45 0.89 13.66
CA GLU A 119 -5.03 1.19 14.98
C GLU A 119 -5.44 2.67 15.12
N LEU A 120 -4.80 3.58 14.38
CA LEU A 120 -5.15 4.99 14.32
C LEU A 120 -6.30 5.30 13.36
N VAL A 121 -6.77 4.32 12.58
CA VAL A 121 -7.93 4.47 11.72
C VAL A 121 -9.21 4.29 12.54
N LYS A 122 -10.07 5.30 12.55
CA LYS A 122 -11.32 5.31 13.32
C LYS A 122 -12.53 5.35 12.41
N VAL A 123 -13.57 4.65 12.82
CA VAL A 123 -14.85 4.64 12.10
C VAL A 123 -15.68 5.83 12.57
N GLU A 124 -16.01 6.74 11.65
CA GLU A 124 -16.90 7.86 11.96
C GLU A 124 -18.33 7.37 12.20
N PRO A 125 -19.00 7.88 13.25
CA PRO A 125 -20.39 7.52 13.51
C PRO A 125 -21.31 8.02 12.39
N LYS A 126 -22.37 7.25 12.09
CA LYS A 126 -23.41 7.67 11.14
C LYS A 126 -24.26 8.79 11.74
N CYS A 127 -23.81 10.02 11.60
CA CYS A 127 -24.54 11.21 12.02
C CYS A 127 -25.05 12.00 10.82
N ASN A 128 -26.24 12.59 10.92
CA ASN A 128 -26.75 13.51 9.93
C ASN A 128 -26.00 14.85 10.00
N GLN A 129 -24.98 15.00 9.19
CA GLN A 129 -24.13 16.20 9.15
C GLN A 129 -24.86 17.47 8.67
N SER A 130 -26.13 17.36 8.26
CA SER A 130 -26.98 18.50 7.89
C SER A 130 -27.87 18.97 9.06
N SER A 131 -27.78 18.34 10.23
CA SER A 131 -28.49 18.75 11.45
C SER A 131 -27.52 19.15 12.57
N LYS A 132 -27.97 20.06 13.44
CA LYS A 132 -27.17 20.47 14.61
C LYS A 132 -26.84 19.28 15.51
N GLU A 133 -27.81 18.42 15.75
CA GLU A 133 -27.65 17.22 16.58
C GLU A 133 -26.56 16.28 15.99
N GLY A 134 -26.59 16.06 14.67
CA GLY A 134 -25.59 15.24 14.02
C GLY A 134 -24.19 15.85 14.08
N VAL A 135 -24.06 17.16 13.92
CA VAL A 135 -22.78 17.86 14.06
C VAL A 135 -22.26 17.78 15.51
N LEU A 136 -23.13 17.96 16.51
CA LEU A 136 -22.77 17.80 17.92
C LEU A 136 -22.34 16.36 18.23
N GLY A 137 -22.99 15.36 17.63
CA GLY A 137 -22.57 13.96 17.74
C GLY A 137 -21.17 13.71 17.22
N MET A 138 -20.82 14.33 16.09
CA MET A 138 -19.45 14.26 15.53
C MET A 138 -18.42 14.97 16.42
N ILE A 139 -18.77 16.13 16.94
CA ILE A 139 -17.90 16.87 17.88
C ILE A 139 -17.61 16.02 19.12
N LYS A 140 -18.64 15.39 19.68
CA LYS A 140 -18.48 14.49 20.84
C LYS A 140 -17.51 13.35 20.51
N PHE A 141 -17.68 12.71 19.36
CA PHE A 141 -16.80 11.63 18.90
C PHE A 141 -15.33 12.08 18.81
N TYR A 142 -15.04 13.21 18.15
CA TYR A 142 -13.66 13.70 18.06
C TYR A 142 -13.09 14.12 19.43
N ASN A 143 -13.90 14.74 20.28
CA ASN A 143 -13.47 15.08 21.63
C ASN A 143 -13.12 13.85 22.47
N GLU A 144 -13.90 12.78 22.38
CA GLU A 144 -13.60 11.53 23.07
C GLU A 144 -12.28 10.92 22.59
N LEU A 145 -11.98 10.98 21.28
CA LEU A 145 -10.69 10.53 20.74
C LEU A 145 -9.53 11.38 21.28
N LEU A 146 -9.66 12.70 21.24
CA LEU A 146 -8.64 13.63 21.72
C LEU A 146 -8.36 13.43 23.22
N GLN A 147 -9.41 13.34 24.05
CA GLN A 147 -9.28 13.15 25.49
C GLN A 147 -8.60 11.83 25.88
N ASN A 148 -8.75 10.80 25.05
CA ASN A 148 -8.12 9.50 25.27
C ASN A 148 -6.68 9.41 24.71
N ASP A 149 -6.24 10.39 23.94
CA ASP A 149 -4.90 10.42 23.39
C ASP A 149 -3.90 11.03 24.37
N LYS A 150 -2.81 10.30 24.64
CA LYS A 150 -1.79 10.73 25.62
C LYS A 150 -0.96 11.94 25.16
N ASN A 151 -0.94 12.19 23.84
CA ASN A 151 -0.18 13.28 23.24
C ASN A 151 -1.03 14.55 23.08
N TYR A 152 -2.32 14.47 23.34
CA TYR A 152 -3.22 15.62 23.24
C TYR A 152 -3.09 16.54 24.43
N VAL A 153 -2.85 17.82 24.17
CA VAL A 153 -2.85 18.88 25.16
C VAL A 153 -4.10 19.73 24.93
N PRO A 154 -5.08 19.72 25.88
CA PRO A 154 -6.29 20.53 25.74
C PRO A 154 -5.99 22.03 25.76
N ASP A 155 -6.71 22.80 24.96
CA ASP A 155 -6.70 24.25 25.07
C ASP A 155 -7.37 24.69 26.38
N VAL A 156 -6.77 25.63 27.09
CA VAL A 156 -7.15 26.02 28.49
C VAL A 156 -8.52 26.70 28.56
N GLU A 157 -9.06 27.23 27.45
CA GLU A 157 -10.30 28.03 27.43
C GLU A 157 -11.26 27.60 26.30
N GLU A 158 -11.42 26.32 26.06
CA GLU A 158 -12.30 25.86 24.98
C GLU A 158 -13.75 25.83 25.41
N GLU A 159 -14.58 26.68 24.81
CA GLU A 159 -16.04 26.66 25.05
C GLU A 159 -16.64 25.32 24.65
N ILE A 160 -17.51 24.77 25.46
CA ILE A 160 -18.25 23.54 25.14
C ILE A 160 -19.39 23.92 24.18
N PRO A 161 -19.39 23.43 22.93
CA PRO A 161 -20.45 23.76 22.00
C PRO A 161 -21.80 23.21 22.47
N SER A 162 -22.85 23.99 22.22
CA SER A 162 -24.22 23.65 22.56
C SER A 162 -25.16 23.89 21.39
N GLU A 163 -26.40 23.43 21.51
CA GLU A 163 -27.44 23.66 20.49
C GLU A 163 -27.75 25.15 20.26
N ARG A 164 -27.30 26.03 21.17
CA ARG A 164 -27.47 27.50 21.05
C ARG A 164 -26.54 28.10 19.99
N TRP A 165 -25.45 27.43 19.69
CA TRP A 165 -24.54 27.86 18.63
C TRP A 165 -25.23 27.86 17.29
N ASN A 166 -24.82 28.77 16.38
CA ASN A 166 -25.31 28.69 15.02
C ASN A 166 -24.71 27.46 14.30
N PHE A 167 -25.30 27.08 13.17
CA PHE A 167 -24.91 25.86 12.49
C PHE A 167 -23.52 25.95 11.83
N CYS A 168 -23.11 27.13 11.41
CA CYS A 168 -21.80 27.35 10.79
C CYS A 168 -20.71 27.22 11.86
N ASP A 169 -20.86 27.86 13.01
CA ASP A 169 -19.88 27.81 14.10
C ASP A 169 -19.71 26.35 14.62
N LEU A 170 -20.80 25.59 14.69
CA LEU A 170 -20.73 24.18 15.02
C LEU A 170 -19.94 23.35 14.03
N LYS A 171 -20.10 23.62 12.72
CA LYS A 171 -19.32 22.96 11.69
C LYS A 171 -17.83 23.31 11.76
N ASP A 172 -17.52 24.58 11.89
CA ASP A 172 -16.15 25.07 12.01
C ASP A 172 -15.46 24.46 13.23
N PHE A 173 -16.16 24.37 14.34
CA PHE A 173 -15.65 23.73 15.55
C PHE A 173 -15.42 22.22 15.35
N ARG A 174 -16.37 21.52 14.71
CA ARG A 174 -16.22 20.11 14.33
C ARG A 174 -14.98 19.90 13.47
N ASP A 175 -14.81 20.73 12.44
CA ASP A 175 -13.72 20.59 11.49
C ASP A 175 -12.36 20.87 12.14
N ASN A 176 -12.33 21.83 13.07
CA ASN A 176 -11.14 22.08 13.90
C ASN A 176 -10.80 20.86 14.77
N LYS A 177 -11.80 20.25 15.44
CA LYS A 177 -11.57 19.04 16.24
C LYS A 177 -11.11 17.86 15.40
N LYS A 178 -11.71 17.68 14.23
CA LYS A 178 -11.26 16.66 13.26
C LYS A 178 -9.81 16.90 12.86
N GLN A 179 -9.44 18.13 12.55
CA GLN A 179 -8.08 18.49 12.17
C GLN A 179 -7.08 18.19 13.29
N LYS A 180 -7.39 18.51 14.54
CA LYS A 180 -6.56 18.15 15.70
C LYS A 180 -6.34 16.64 15.82
N CYS A 181 -7.36 15.84 15.54
CA CYS A 181 -7.20 14.38 15.48
C CYS A 181 -6.27 13.96 14.33
N ILE A 182 -6.42 14.54 13.15
CA ILE A 182 -5.54 14.27 12.00
C ILE A 182 -4.08 14.64 12.31
N ASP A 183 -3.85 15.76 12.96
CA ASP A 183 -2.52 16.21 13.39
C ASP A 183 -1.85 15.25 14.39
N LEU A 184 -2.65 14.50 15.15
CA LEU A 184 -2.21 13.40 16.02
C LEU A 184 -2.03 12.06 15.28
N GLY A 185 -2.27 12.02 13.96
CA GLY A 185 -2.10 10.84 13.12
C GLY A 185 -3.36 9.99 12.93
N TYR A 186 -4.52 10.41 13.46
CA TYR A 186 -5.76 9.68 13.21
C TYR A 186 -6.23 9.83 11.77
N SER A 187 -6.78 8.76 11.23
CA SER A 187 -7.49 8.74 9.94
C SER A 187 -8.92 8.25 10.13
N PHE A 188 -9.81 8.63 9.24
CA PHE A 188 -11.24 8.38 9.40
C PHE A 188 -11.81 7.64 8.19
N ILE A 189 -12.63 6.62 8.47
CA ILE A 189 -13.33 5.83 7.46
C ILE A 189 -14.82 5.73 7.78
N SER A 190 -15.63 5.49 6.77
CA SER A 190 -17.04 5.18 6.96
C SER A 190 -17.25 3.77 7.53
N ASP A 191 -18.39 3.54 8.18
CA ASP A 191 -18.80 2.22 8.63
C ASP A 191 -18.85 1.19 7.48
N GLU A 192 -19.31 1.61 6.30
CA GLU A 192 -19.32 0.76 5.10
C GLU A 192 -17.93 0.34 4.67
N MET A 193 -16.97 1.27 4.65
CA MET A 193 -15.56 0.97 4.34
C MET A 193 -14.97 0.03 5.40
N SER A 194 -15.26 0.25 6.67
CA SER A 194 -14.83 -0.65 7.75
C SER A 194 -15.36 -2.06 7.57
N MET A 195 -16.63 -2.22 7.18
CA MET A 195 -17.23 -3.53 6.91
C MET A 195 -16.55 -4.24 5.73
N ILE A 196 -16.24 -3.51 4.65
CA ILE A 196 -15.51 -4.05 3.50
C ILE A 196 -14.11 -4.53 3.94
N ILE A 197 -13.37 -3.71 4.69
CA ILE A 197 -12.02 -4.08 5.15
C ILE A 197 -12.06 -5.32 6.03
N LYS A 198 -13.02 -5.43 6.95
CA LYS A 198 -13.20 -6.62 7.79
C LYS A 198 -13.55 -7.88 6.97
N ALA A 199 -14.35 -7.71 5.91
CA ALA A 199 -14.66 -8.82 5.00
C ALA A 199 -13.42 -9.27 4.21
N LEU A 200 -12.62 -8.31 3.71
CA LEU A 200 -11.35 -8.60 3.05
C LEU A 200 -10.38 -9.30 4.01
N GLU A 201 -10.25 -8.81 5.24
CA GLU A 201 -9.38 -9.40 6.27
C GLU A 201 -9.76 -10.85 6.55
N ARG A 202 -11.04 -11.12 6.74
CA ARG A 202 -11.52 -12.48 6.94
C ARG A 202 -11.15 -13.39 5.76
N ASN A 203 -11.39 -12.94 4.52
CA ASN A 203 -11.08 -13.71 3.32
C ASN A 203 -9.57 -13.92 3.17
N TYR A 204 -8.78 -12.90 3.43
CA TYR A 204 -7.32 -12.92 3.37
C TYR A 204 -6.70 -14.00 4.28
N TYR A 205 -7.17 -14.09 5.52
CA TYR A 205 -6.61 -15.07 6.46
C TYR A 205 -7.14 -16.50 6.27
N TRP A 206 -8.34 -16.67 5.67
CA TRP A 206 -8.95 -17.99 5.56
C TRP A 206 -8.93 -18.57 4.14
N TYR A 207 -8.59 -17.76 3.14
CA TYR A 207 -8.54 -18.24 1.76
C TYR A 207 -7.48 -19.34 1.58
N GLY A 208 -7.81 -20.35 0.76
CA GLY A 208 -6.89 -21.46 0.45
C GLY A 208 -6.39 -22.23 1.68
N GLY A 209 -7.24 -22.39 2.73
CA GLY A 209 -6.83 -23.09 3.96
C GLY A 209 -5.82 -22.33 4.83
N GLY A 210 -5.73 -21.01 4.65
CA GLY A 210 -4.81 -20.16 5.41
C GLY A 210 -3.40 -20.09 4.81
N ILE A 211 -3.26 -20.39 3.53
CA ILE A 211 -1.97 -20.39 2.83
C ILE A 211 -1.28 -19.01 2.91
N ILE A 212 -2.04 -17.92 2.80
CA ILE A 212 -1.48 -16.57 2.88
C ILE A 212 -0.83 -16.34 4.24
N LYS A 213 -1.46 -16.82 5.32
CA LYS A 213 -0.88 -16.74 6.66
C LYS A 213 0.45 -17.51 6.77
N GLN A 214 0.56 -18.63 6.07
CA GLN A 214 1.80 -19.39 6.01
C GLN A 214 2.88 -18.66 5.21
N LEU A 215 2.55 -18.13 4.04
CA LEU A 215 3.45 -17.31 3.21
C LEU A 215 4.01 -16.09 3.94
N LEU A 216 3.18 -15.46 4.78
CA LEU A 216 3.55 -14.26 5.52
C LEU A 216 4.24 -14.54 6.85
N LYS A 217 4.41 -15.81 7.22
CA LYS A 217 5.08 -16.16 8.47
C LYS A 217 6.54 -15.72 8.44
N GLY A 218 6.90 -14.75 9.27
CA GLY A 218 8.24 -14.17 9.30
C GLY A 218 8.54 -13.19 8.14
N ALA A 219 7.56 -12.89 7.30
CA ALA A 219 7.73 -11.93 6.22
C ALA A 219 7.99 -10.51 6.74
N TYR A 220 8.71 -9.75 5.96
CA TYR A 220 9.01 -8.34 6.19
C TYR A 220 8.09 -7.49 5.33
N SER A 221 7.33 -6.57 5.95
CA SER A 221 6.47 -5.63 5.24
C SER A 221 7.15 -4.28 5.06
N GLU A 222 6.86 -3.59 3.96
CA GLU A 222 7.20 -2.19 3.73
C GLU A 222 8.69 -1.87 3.91
N VAL A 223 9.56 -2.76 3.48
CA VAL A 223 11.01 -2.54 3.51
C VAL A 223 11.46 -1.93 2.19
N SER A 224 12.27 -0.88 2.29
CA SER A 224 12.81 -0.17 1.15
C SER A 224 14.19 -0.71 0.78
N PHE A 225 14.35 -1.00 -0.50
CA PHE A 225 15.61 -1.40 -1.11
C PHE A 225 16.07 -0.29 -2.06
N TYR A 226 17.32 0.09 -1.93
CA TYR A 226 17.97 1.09 -2.77
C TYR A 226 19.21 0.49 -3.36
N GLY A 227 19.36 0.59 -4.66
CA GLY A 227 20.48 0.01 -5.36
C GLY A 227 20.83 0.77 -6.63
N LYS A 228 21.79 0.24 -7.34
CA LYS A 228 22.18 0.72 -8.67
C LYS A 228 21.96 -0.42 -9.64
N ASP A 229 21.21 -0.15 -10.68
CA ASP A 229 21.06 -1.09 -11.78
C ASP A 229 22.39 -1.20 -12.53
N GLU A 230 22.91 -2.41 -12.66
CA GLU A 230 24.26 -2.66 -13.20
C GLU A 230 24.34 -2.38 -14.70
N GLU A 231 23.26 -2.62 -15.43
CA GLU A 231 23.20 -2.47 -16.88
C GLU A 231 23.12 -0.99 -17.28
N THR A 232 22.18 -0.26 -16.69
CA THR A 232 21.94 1.16 -17.02
C THR A 232 22.76 2.14 -16.19
N GLY A 233 23.27 1.70 -15.04
CA GLY A 233 23.95 2.55 -14.06
C GLY A 233 23.02 3.51 -13.31
N LEU A 234 21.70 3.35 -13.43
CA LEU A 234 20.72 4.20 -12.77
C LEU A 234 20.51 3.79 -11.32
N ASN A 235 20.31 4.77 -10.46
CA ASN A 235 19.91 4.52 -9.09
C ASN A 235 18.44 4.12 -9.06
N VAL A 236 18.13 2.97 -8.47
CA VAL A 236 16.79 2.40 -8.41
C VAL A 236 16.35 2.16 -6.97
N ARG A 237 15.06 2.25 -6.76
CA ARG A 237 14.44 1.89 -5.48
C ARG A 237 13.23 1.01 -5.69
N VAL A 238 13.06 0.05 -4.79
CA VAL A 238 11.86 -0.79 -4.73
C VAL A 238 11.38 -0.91 -3.29
N ARG A 239 10.07 -1.11 -3.13
CA ARG A 239 9.44 -1.33 -1.84
C ARG A 239 8.30 -2.31 -2.03
N PRO A 240 8.60 -3.61 -1.96
CA PRO A 240 7.57 -4.64 -2.04
C PRO A 240 6.64 -4.55 -0.83
N ASP A 241 5.39 -4.90 -1.02
CA ASP A 241 4.40 -4.96 0.05
C ASP A 241 4.87 -5.92 1.15
N TYR A 242 5.33 -7.11 0.73
CA TYR A 242 6.04 -8.06 1.58
C TYR A 242 7.19 -8.73 0.82
N PHE A 243 8.21 -9.12 1.54
CA PHE A 243 9.13 -10.16 1.11
C PHE A 243 9.35 -11.19 2.21
N ASN A 244 9.64 -12.41 1.81
CA ASN A 244 10.01 -13.48 2.72
C ASN A 244 11.24 -14.21 2.19
N VAL A 245 11.94 -14.84 3.10
CA VAL A 245 13.24 -15.46 2.81
C VAL A 245 13.16 -16.97 2.89
N GLU A 246 14.08 -17.64 2.21
CA GLU A 246 14.16 -19.09 2.13
C GLU A 246 14.21 -19.75 3.52
N GLU A 247 14.85 -19.14 4.49
CA GLU A 247 14.96 -19.66 5.85
C GLU A 247 13.61 -19.79 6.55
N ASN A 248 12.63 -18.97 6.15
CA ASN A 248 11.29 -18.97 6.75
C ASN A 248 10.32 -19.90 6.03
N ILE A 249 10.33 -19.90 4.70
CA ILE A 249 9.31 -20.57 3.88
C ILE A 249 9.90 -21.49 2.81
N GLY A 250 11.22 -21.65 2.74
CA GLY A 250 11.91 -22.54 1.81
C GLY A 250 12.21 -21.93 0.44
N VAL A 251 11.75 -20.71 0.18
CA VAL A 251 12.02 -19.93 -1.04
C VAL A 251 12.15 -18.46 -0.71
N ASN A 252 12.90 -17.71 -1.50
CA ASN A 252 12.83 -16.25 -1.47
C ASN A 252 11.60 -15.81 -2.25
N ALA A 253 10.72 -15.04 -1.61
CA ALA A 253 9.46 -14.63 -2.22
C ALA A 253 9.18 -13.14 -2.04
N VAL A 254 8.78 -12.49 -3.11
CA VAL A 254 8.15 -11.17 -3.08
C VAL A 254 6.64 -11.37 -3.21
N ILE A 255 5.89 -10.71 -2.35
CA ILE A 255 4.44 -10.87 -2.28
C ILE A 255 3.82 -9.48 -2.38
N SER A 256 3.04 -9.27 -3.44
CA SER A 256 2.33 -8.03 -3.68
C SER A 256 0.87 -8.11 -3.25
N PHE A 257 0.43 -7.13 -2.50
CA PHE A 257 -0.97 -6.96 -2.11
C PHE A 257 -1.66 -5.97 -3.05
N LYS A 258 -2.70 -6.42 -3.74
CA LYS A 258 -3.45 -5.57 -4.68
C LYS A 258 -4.95 -5.69 -4.41
N THR A 259 -5.61 -4.55 -4.29
CA THR A 259 -7.07 -4.47 -4.26
C THR A 259 -7.58 -4.22 -5.67
N THR A 260 -8.58 -4.99 -6.10
CA THR A 260 -9.22 -4.83 -7.41
C THR A 260 -10.73 -4.84 -7.28
N ARG A 261 -11.41 -4.28 -8.28
CA ARG A 261 -12.87 -4.40 -8.47
C ARG A 261 -13.24 -5.51 -9.46
N ALA A 262 -12.23 -6.23 -9.96
CA ALA A 262 -12.46 -7.36 -10.84
C ALA A 262 -13.28 -8.44 -10.11
N ASP A 263 -14.36 -8.86 -10.71
CA ASP A 263 -15.29 -9.90 -10.21
C ASP A 263 -15.01 -11.27 -10.84
N ASP A 264 -14.08 -11.32 -11.80
CA ASP A 264 -13.59 -12.54 -12.41
C ASP A 264 -12.09 -12.46 -12.75
N LEU A 265 -11.46 -13.61 -13.02
CA LEU A 265 -10.02 -13.69 -13.33
C LEU A 265 -9.67 -12.97 -14.63
N GLY A 266 -10.53 -12.98 -15.65
CA GLY A 266 -10.26 -12.32 -16.93
C GLY A 266 -10.13 -10.80 -16.76
N LYS A 267 -11.03 -10.20 -15.98
CA LYS A 267 -10.96 -8.78 -15.62
C LYS A 267 -9.73 -8.48 -14.76
N PHE A 268 -9.39 -9.38 -13.85
CA PHE A 268 -8.18 -9.24 -13.05
C PHE A 268 -6.92 -9.25 -13.92
N TYR A 269 -6.79 -10.17 -14.86
CA TYR A 269 -5.67 -10.18 -15.82
C TYR A 269 -5.61 -8.92 -16.66
N TYR A 270 -6.77 -8.42 -17.11
CA TYR A 270 -6.84 -7.14 -17.82
C TYR A 270 -6.35 -5.98 -16.95
N ASP A 271 -6.74 -5.92 -15.68
CA ASP A 271 -6.26 -4.91 -14.73
C ASP A 271 -4.75 -5.03 -14.51
N CYS A 272 -4.21 -6.23 -14.40
CA CYS A 272 -2.76 -6.47 -14.26
C CYS A 272 -1.99 -5.88 -15.45
N ALA A 273 -2.40 -6.21 -16.68
CA ALA A 273 -1.77 -5.69 -17.89
C ALA A 273 -1.94 -4.17 -18.02
N LYS A 274 -3.14 -3.63 -17.76
CA LYS A 274 -3.44 -2.21 -17.85
C LYS A 274 -2.64 -1.38 -16.84
N LEU A 275 -2.47 -1.88 -15.63
CA LEU A 275 -1.77 -1.21 -14.53
C LEU A 275 -0.27 -1.54 -14.51
N LYS A 276 0.20 -2.34 -15.46
CA LYS A 276 1.60 -2.68 -15.60
C LYS A 276 2.18 -3.29 -14.32
N TYR A 277 1.48 -4.28 -13.75
CA TYR A 277 1.98 -4.96 -12.55
C TYR A 277 3.25 -5.73 -12.84
N GLU A 278 3.36 -6.34 -14.03
CA GLU A 278 4.56 -7.03 -14.50
C GLU A 278 5.84 -6.20 -14.40
N LEU A 279 5.74 -4.89 -14.63
CA LEU A 279 6.88 -3.99 -14.53
C LEU A 279 7.31 -3.76 -13.08
N SER A 280 6.35 -3.69 -12.15
CA SER A 280 6.68 -3.59 -10.72
C SER A 280 7.35 -4.85 -10.21
N GLU A 281 6.77 -5.99 -10.54
CA GLU A 281 7.26 -7.30 -10.08
C GLU A 281 8.64 -7.61 -10.69
N GLY A 282 8.86 -7.27 -11.96
CA GLY A 282 10.17 -7.41 -12.60
C GLY A 282 11.27 -6.53 -11.99
N MET A 283 10.91 -5.35 -11.42
CA MET A 283 11.89 -4.55 -10.66
C MET A 283 12.21 -5.13 -9.27
N TYR A 284 11.33 -5.96 -8.71
CA TYR A 284 11.53 -6.55 -7.39
C TYR A 284 12.42 -7.80 -7.42
N GLN A 285 12.59 -8.39 -8.58
CA GLN A 285 13.48 -9.53 -8.83
C GLN A 285 14.93 -9.09 -9.00
#